data_c73764b8015960842f5de0e34577f997
#
_entry.id   c73764b8015960842f5de0e34577f997
#
_cell.length_a   1.000
_cell.length_b   1.000
_cell.length_c   1.000
_cell.angle_alpha   90.00
_cell.angle_beta   90.00
_cell.angle_gamma   90.00
#
_symmetry.space_group_name_H-M   'P 1'
#
loop_
_entity.id
_entity.type
_entity.pdbx_description
1 polymer ?
#
loop_
_entity_poly.entity_id
_entity_poly.type
_entity_poly.pdbx_seq_one_letter_code
_entity_poly.pdbx_strand_id
1 'polypeptide(L)'
;VIEDCNGSEILLEAHSLITGARQAQYAHPLEDYTQARDIFEGMTGVSLTVEQAVMFMVAVKLSRLRTAIADGGWHHDSIVDTAGYIGCLSMVHHAKER
;
A
#
# COMPACT_ATOMS: atom_id res chain seq x y z
N VAL A 1 4.68 -24.94 -22.16
CA VAL A 1 3.47 -24.17 -21.81
C VAL A 1 3.71 -23.39 -20.53
N ILE A 2 3.45 -22.11 -20.57
CA ILE A 2 3.53 -21.24 -19.39
C ILE A 2 2.15 -21.26 -18.74
N GLU A 3 2.08 -21.73 -17.50
CA GLU A 3 0.84 -21.69 -16.76
C GLU A 3 0.58 -20.29 -16.23
N ASP A 4 -0.65 -19.82 -16.38
CA ASP A 4 -1.09 -18.57 -15.81
C ASP A 4 -1.42 -18.80 -14.32
N CYS A 5 -0.43 -18.61 -13.49
CA CYS A 5 -0.59 -18.77 -12.04
C CYS A 5 -0.22 -17.51 -11.31
N ASN A 6 -0.91 -17.26 -10.23
CA ASN A 6 -0.60 -16.28 -9.20
C ASN A 6 -0.91 -14.80 -9.51
N GLY A 7 -1.02 -14.36 -10.76
CA GLY A 7 -1.28 -12.94 -11.04
C GLY A 7 -2.63 -12.47 -10.48
N SER A 8 -3.71 -13.14 -10.86
CA SER A 8 -5.04 -12.80 -10.34
C SER A 8 -5.19 -13.12 -8.85
N GLU A 9 -4.51 -14.15 -8.36
CA GLU A 9 -4.54 -14.51 -6.95
C GLU A 9 -3.92 -13.43 -6.07
N ILE A 10 -2.82 -12.82 -6.50
CA ILE A 10 -2.20 -11.67 -5.83
C ILE A 10 -3.21 -10.53 -5.70
N LEU A 11 -3.93 -10.22 -6.78
CA LEU A 11 -4.90 -9.13 -6.78
C LEU A 11 -6.09 -9.44 -5.85
N LEU A 12 -6.55 -10.70 -5.83
CA LEU A 12 -7.61 -11.12 -4.91
C LEU A 12 -7.17 -11.04 -3.44
N GLU A 13 -5.94 -11.43 -3.15
CA GLU A 13 -5.38 -11.33 -1.81
C GLU A 13 -5.27 -9.86 -1.38
N ALA A 14 -4.76 -9.00 -2.25
CA ALA A 14 -4.69 -7.56 -1.99
C ALA A 14 -6.09 -6.97 -1.77
N HIS A 15 -7.07 -7.37 -2.56
CA HIS A 15 -8.46 -6.96 -2.39
C HIS A 15 -8.97 -7.31 -0.99
N SER A 16 -8.68 -8.52 -0.50
CA SER A 16 -9.12 -8.96 0.82
C SER A 16 -8.50 -8.13 1.95
N LEU A 17 -7.29 -7.62 1.76
CA LEU A 17 -6.60 -6.80 2.77
C LEU A 17 -7.19 -5.40 2.89
N ILE A 18 -7.73 -4.85 1.82
CA ILE A 18 -8.29 -3.50 1.82
C ILE A 18 -9.82 -3.49 1.97
N THR A 19 -10.42 -4.67 2.16
CA THR A 19 -11.86 -4.84 2.38
C THR A 19 -12.09 -5.77 3.57
N GLY A 20 -13.33 -5.96 3.96
CA GLY A 20 -13.72 -6.93 4.98
C GLY A 20 -13.24 -6.59 6.39
N ALA A 21 -12.96 -7.61 7.19
CA ALA A 21 -12.70 -7.49 8.62
C ALA A 21 -11.43 -6.67 8.92
N ARG A 22 -10.39 -6.80 8.12
CA ARG A 22 -9.15 -6.04 8.33
C ARG A 22 -9.39 -4.55 8.11
N GLN A 23 -10.13 -4.19 7.07
CA GLN A 23 -10.47 -2.79 6.80
C GLN A 23 -11.33 -2.21 7.93
N ALA A 24 -12.18 -3.01 8.55
CA ALA A 24 -13.02 -2.57 9.67
C ALA A 24 -12.21 -2.22 10.93
N GLN A 25 -10.98 -2.77 11.09
CA GLN A 25 -10.11 -2.50 12.22
C GLN A 25 -9.35 -1.18 12.09
N TYR A 26 -9.27 -0.64 10.89
CA TYR A 26 -8.53 0.58 10.59
C TYR A 26 -9.50 1.64 10.09
N ALA A 27 -9.15 2.89 10.27
CA ALA A 27 -9.87 4.00 9.66
C ALA A 27 -9.80 3.91 8.13
N HIS A 28 -10.70 4.62 7.45
CA HIS A 28 -10.58 4.78 5.99
C HIS A 28 -9.17 5.28 5.65
N PRO A 29 -8.57 4.81 4.54
CA PRO A 29 -7.22 5.23 4.16
C PRO A 29 -7.01 6.74 4.16
N LEU A 30 -8.01 7.53 3.76
CA LEU A 30 -7.88 8.99 3.83
C LEU A 30 -7.65 9.47 5.26
N GLU A 31 -8.38 8.95 6.23
CA GLU A 31 -8.22 9.32 7.65
C GLU A 31 -6.89 8.84 8.21
N ASP A 32 -6.56 7.57 7.95
CA ASP A 32 -5.34 6.96 8.46
C ASP A 32 -4.09 7.65 7.92
N TYR A 33 -4.02 7.87 6.61
CA TYR A 33 -2.83 8.48 6.01
C TYR A 33 -2.77 10.00 6.20
N THR A 34 -3.90 10.66 6.42
CA THR A 34 -3.90 12.05 6.90
C THR A 34 -3.24 12.15 8.26
N GLN A 35 -3.60 11.25 9.17
CA GLN A 35 -2.99 11.19 10.51
C GLN A 35 -1.49 10.86 10.42
N ALA A 36 -1.12 9.89 9.60
CA ALA A 36 0.29 9.52 9.40
C ALA A 36 1.11 10.69 8.85
N ARG A 37 0.56 11.41 7.87
CA ARG A 37 1.19 12.61 7.31
C ARG A 37 1.40 13.68 8.38
N ASP A 38 0.40 13.93 9.21
CA ASP A 38 0.46 14.95 10.25
C ASP A 38 1.52 14.60 11.30
N ILE A 39 1.59 13.32 11.69
CA ILE A 39 2.62 12.84 12.63
C ILE A 39 4.01 13.01 12.01
N PHE A 40 4.18 12.64 10.74
CA PHE A 40 5.46 12.77 10.04
C PHE A 40 5.91 14.23 9.98
N GLU A 41 5.01 15.15 9.65
CA GLU A 41 5.31 16.58 9.63
C GLU A 41 5.73 17.07 11.02
N GLY A 42 5.05 16.62 12.07
CA GLY A 42 5.42 16.96 13.43
C GLY A 42 6.81 16.45 13.83
N MET A 43 7.22 15.29 13.31
CA MET A 43 8.52 14.69 13.61
C MET A 43 9.66 15.31 12.81
N THR A 44 9.43 15.71 11.57
CA THR A 44 10.50 16.04 10.60
C THR A 44 10.45 17.48 10.09
N GLY A 45 9.32 18.16 10.23
CA GLY A 45 9.08 19.45 9.59
C GLY A 45 8.79 19.35 8.10
N VAL A 46 8.70 18.14 7.54
CA VAL A 46 8.42 17.93 6.11
C VAL A 46 6.93 17.72 5.89
N SER A 47 6.33 18.54 5.04
CA SER A 47 4.93 18.41 4.64
C SER A 47 4.79 17.48 3.44
N LEU A 48 3.90 16.50 3.57
CA LEU A 48 3.53 15.58 2.50
C LEU A 48 2.05 15.77 2.16
N THR A 49 1.68 15.45 0.92
CA THR A 49 0.28 15.18 0.62
C THR A 49 -0.10 13.81 1.15
N VAL A 50 -1.40 13.53 1.30
CA VAL A 50 -1.86 12.20 1.73
C VAL A 50 -1.43 11.15 0.71
N GLU A 51 -1.52 11.46 -0.58
CA GLU A 51 -1.08 10.57 -1.66
C GLU A 51 0.42 10.25 -1.53
N GLN A 52 1.25 11.25 -1.22
CA GLN A 52 2.69 11.02 -1.02
C GLN A 52 2.96 10.12 0.18
N ALA A 53 2.17 10.22 1.26
CA ALA A 53 2.29 9.33 2.41
C ALA A 53 2.02 7.87 2.01
N VAL A 54 0.99 7.62 1.19
CA VAL A 54 0.71 6.27 0.67
C VAL A 54 1.83 5.81 -0.26
N MET A 55 2.30 6.68 -1.16
CA MET A 55 3.38 6.35 -2.10
C MET A 55 4.68 6.00 -1.38
N PHE A 56 4.95 6.61 -0.23
CA PHE A 56 6.11 6.25 0.58
C PHE A 56 6.02 4.80 1.05
N MET A 57 4.83 4.34 1.44
CA MET A 57 4.63 2.94 1.83
C MET A 57 4.87 2.00 0.65
N VAL A 58 4.45 2.38 -0.54
CA VAL A 58 4.76 1.63 -1.77
C VAL A 58 6.28 1.53 -1.96
N ALA A 59 6.99 2.64 -1.79
CA ALA A 59 8.46 2.66 -1.91
C ALA A 59 9.13 1.70 -0.91
N VAL A 60 8.65 1.65 0.34
CA VAL A 60 9.16 0.72 1.36
C VAL A 60 8.99 -0.73 0.90
N LYS A 61 7.80 -1.08 0.39
CA LYS A 61 7.52 -2.45 -0.06
C LYS A 61 8.33 -2.82 -1.29
N LEU A 62 8.47 -1.91 -2.24
CA LEU A 62 9.30 -2.15 -3.43
C LEU A 62 10.79 -2.27 -3.07
N SER A 63 11.26 -1.54 -2.07
CA SER A 63 12.63 -1.69 -1.56
C SER A 63 12.88 -3.09 -1.03
N ARG A 64 11.95 -3.63 -0.24
CA ARG A 64 12.03 -5.00 0.27
C ARG A 64 12.00 -6.05 -0.84
N LEU A 65 11.16 -5.82 -1.85
CA LEU A 65 11.09 -6.71 -3.02
C LEU A 65 12.40 -6.67 -3.81
N ARG A 66 12.95 -5.49 -4.01
CA ARG A 66 14.24 -5.33 -4.72
C ARG A 66 15.35 -6.11 -4.03
N THR A 67 15.42 -6.03 -2.71
CA THR A 67 16.42 -6.78 -1.93
C THR A 67 16.22 -8.28 -2.09
N ALA A 68 14.99 -8.76 -2.02
CA ALA A 68 14.70 -10.18 -2.19
C ALA A 68 15.09 -10.68 -3.58
N ILE A 69 14.76 -9.93 -4.63
CA ILE A 69 15.09 -10.31 -6.01
C ILE A 69 16.61 -10.32 -6.22
N ALA A 70 17.34 -9.34 -5.66
CA ALA A 70 18.80 -9.28 -5.76
C ALA A 70 19.46 -10.50 -5.15
N ASP A 71 18.85 -11.08 -4.10
CA ASP A 71 19.33 -12.30 -3.45
C ASP A 71 18.81 -13.58 -4.11
N GLY A 72 18.16 -13.47 -5.27
CA GLY A 72 17.63 -14.63 -6.01
C GLY A 72 16.31 -15.14 -5.48
N GLY A 73 15.65 -14.41 -4.58
CA GLY A 73 14.38 -14.78 -3.97
C GLY A 73 13.19 -13.97 -4.44
N TRP A 74 12.14 -14.06 -3.68
CA TRP A 74 10.87 -13.38 -3.94
C TRP A 74 10.23 -13.03 -2.60
N HIS A 75 9.56 -11.89 -2.53
CA HIS A 75 8.89 -11.49 -1.29
C HIS A 75 7.40 -11.30 -1.57
N HIS A 76 6.63 -12.35 -1.34
CA HIS A 76 5.19 -12.41 -1.63
C HIS A 76 4.43 -11.27 -0.94
N ASP A 77 4.65 -11.07 0.35
CA ASP A 77 3.93 -10.05 1.13
C ASP A 77 4.16 -8.64 0.57
N SER A 78 5.37 -8.34 0.09
CA SER A 78 5.65 -7.03 -0.50
C SER A 78 4.89 -6.82 -1.80
N ILE A 79 4.69 -7.87 -2.60
CA ILE A 79 3.89 -7.78 -3.83
C ILE A 79 2.42 -7.52 -3.49
N VAL A 80 1.86 -8.31 -2.58
CA VAL A 80 0.46 -8.17 -2.16
C VAL A 80 0.23 -6.79 -1.54
N ASP A 81 1.10 -6.37 -0.64
CA ASP A 81 0.97 -5.09 0.04
C ASP A 81 1.09 -3.91 -0.92
N THR A 82 2.00 -4.01 -1.91
CA THR A 82 2.12 -2.98 -2.95
C THR A 82 0.80 -2.81 -3.72
N ALA A 83 0.21 -3.92 -4.14
CA ALA A 83 -1.09 -3.90 -4.83
C ALA A 83 -2.17 -3.29 -3.93
N GLY A 84 -2.19 -3.64 -2.65
CA GLY A 84 -3.13 -3.09 -1.66
C GLY A 84 -2.96 -1.57 -1.49
N TYR A 85 -1.72 -1.09 -1.38
CA TYR A 85 -1.46 0.35 -1.26
C TYR A 85 -1.86 1.12 -2.52
N ILE A 86 -1.71 0.53 -3.70
CA ILE A 86 -2.21 1.17 -4.94
C ILE A 86 -3.73 1.34 -4.86
N GLY A 87 -4.45 0.32 -4.37
CA GLY A 87 -5.88 0.44 -4.11
C GLY A 87 -6.21 1.55 -3.11
N CYS A 88 -5.45 1.63 -2.01
CA CYS A 88 -5.60 2.69 -1.02
C CYS A 88 -5.35 4.08 -1.60
N LEU A 89 -4.37 4.22 -2.51
CA LEU A 89 -4.09 5.48 -3.18
C LEU A 89 -5.29 5.96 -3.98
N SER A 90 -5.94 5.06 -4.72
CA SER A 90 -7.15 5.36 -5.46
C SER A 90 -8.29 5.79 -4.51
N MET A 91 -8.46 5.08 -3.40
CA MET A 91 -9.49 5.40 -2.40
C MET A 91 -9.28 6.79 -1.80
N VAL A 92 -8.03 7.14 -1.48
CA VAL A 92 -7.65 8.46 -0.96
C VAL A 92 -7.99 9.55 -1.96
N HIS A 93 -7.58 9.36 -3.21
CA HIS A 93 -7.81 10.35 -4.26
C HIS A 93 -9.30 10.62 -4.46
N HIS A 94 -10.10 9.57 -4.60
CA HIS A 94 -11.54 9.71 -4.84
C HIS A 94 -12.29 10.27 -3.63
N ALA A 95 -11.88 9.93 -2.41
CA ALA A 95 -12.49 10.47 -1.20
C ALA A 95 -12.25 11.98 -1.06
N LYS A 96 -11.10 12.48 -1.50
CA LYS A 96 -10.78 13.90 -1.44
C LYS A 96 -11.59 14.74 -2.41
N GLU A 97 -12.11 14.13 -3.47
CA GLU A 97 -12.91 14.83 -4.49
C GLU A 97 -14.39 15.00 -4.11
N ARG A 98 -14.82 14.42 -3.01
CA ARG A 98 -16.21 14.48 -2.55
C ARG A 98 -16.49 15.66 -1.67
#